data_cc58385669e9055347768be118661aef
#
_entry.id   cc58385669e9055347768be118661aef
#
_cell.length_a   1.000
_cell.length_b   1.000
_cell.length_c   1.000
_cell.angle_alpha   90.00
_cell.angle_beta   90.00
_cell.angle_gamma   90.00
#
_symmetry.space_group_name_H-M   'P 1'
#
loop_
_entity.id
_entity.type
_entity.pdbx_description
1 polymer ?
#
loop_
_entity_poly.entity_id
_entity_poly.type
_entity_poly.pdbx_seq_one_letter_code
_entity_poly.pdbx_strand_id
1 'polypeptide(L)'
;NKDQNIEYTNQGNHNLGVGDIDGDGLDEIVYGAMAVDHDGKGIYSTGLEHGDCMNLGNFTKKTPNLDFFQIHEHDSAEYGFEVRDPATGEIKWGKFTGRDTTRGLCAKIDPRYEGNQCWVMDDGIYTMEGELINEKGPESIDFAIWWDGDLIRELLDHEFDDEKAVGYPKIYKWDYENNLPLDKDLLYVQAMIKA
;
A
#
# COMPACT_ATOMS: atom_id res chain seq x y z
N ASN A 1 11.92 9.83 27.35
CA ASN A 1 11.61 11.22 27.74
C ASN A 1 10.74 11.83 26.65
N LYS A 2 9.49 12.27 26.98
CA LYS A 2 8.54 12.79 25.98
C LYS A 2 9.12 13.93 25.15
N ASP A 3 10.06 14.68 25.70
CA ASP A 3 10.65 15.85 25.03
C ASP A 3 11.80 15.50 24.06
N GLN A 4 12.35 14.29 24.13
CA GLN A 4 13.48 13.87 23.29
C GLN A 4 13.06 13.20 21.98
N ASN A 5 11.79 12.80 21.86
CA ASN A 5 11.24 12.06 20.72
C ASN A 5 9.96 12.72 20.20
N ILE A 6 9.81 14.04 20.37
CA ILE A 6 8.59 14.75 19.96
C ILE A 6 8.36 14.68 18.45
N GLU A 7 9.45 14.60 17.68
CA GLU A 7 9.44 14.49 16.21
C GLU A 7 8.81 13.17 15.70
N TYR A 8 8.76 12.13 16.56
CA TYR A 8 8.13 10.83 16.25
C TYR A 8 6.68 10.75 16.72
N THR A 9 6.16 11.79 17.39
CA THR A 9 4.78 11.82 17.87
C THR A 9 3.84 11.99 16.69
N ASN A 10 2.75 11.18 16.66
CA ASN A 10 1.75 11.17 15.59
C ASN A 10 2.26 10.68 14.21
N GLN A 11 3.41 10.04 14.15
CA GLN A 11 4.00 9.60 12.88
C GLN A 11 3.64 8.13 12.54
N GLY A 12 2.79 7.49 13.33
CA GLY A 12 2.47 6.06 13.18
C GLY A 12 1.50 5.74 12.05
N ASN A 13 1.10 4.46 12.02
CA ASN A 13 0.19 3.92 11.01
C ASN A 13 -0.63 2.78 11.65
N HIS A 14 -1.69 2.29 11.01
CA HIS A 14 -2.46 1.13 11.49
C HIS A 14 -1.75 -0.21 11.28
N ASN A 15 -0.74 -0.26 10.43
CA ASN A 15 0.15 -1.40 10.27
C ASN A 15 1.61 -0.95 10.32
N LEU A 16 2.55 -1.89 10.37
CA LEU A 16 3.99 -1.63 10.36
C LEU A 16 4.69 -2.60 9.41
N GLY A 17 5.86 -2.19 8.92
CA GLY A 17 6.76 -3.02 8.15
C GLY A 17 8.03 -3.32 8.96
N VAL A 18 8.58 -4.51 8.76
CA VAL A 18 9.86 -4.93 9.34
C VAL A 18 10.74 -5.45 8.22
N GLY A 19 11.97 -5.01 8.16
CA GLY A 19 12.94 -5.44 7.16
C GLY A 19 14.23 -4.67 7.25
N ASP A 20 15.31 -5.26 6.74
CA ASP A 20 16.62 -4.63 6.60
C ASP A 20 16.54 -3.52 5.54
N ILE A 21 16.31 -2.28 5.99
CA ILE A 21 16.11 -1.13 5.09
C ILE A 21 17.42 -0.42 4.74
N ASP A 22 18.48 -0.58 5.55
CA ASP A 22 19.75 0.09 5.36
C ASP A 22 20.90 -0.82 4.90
N GLY A 23 20.65 -2.14 4.88
CA GLY A 23 21.58 -3.13 4.34
C GLY A 23 22.63 -3.62 5.33
N ASP A 24 22.41 -3.44 6.64
CA ASP A 24 23.34 -3.87 7.68
C ASP A 24 23.16 -5.34 8.11
N GLY A 25 22.06 -5.98 7.66
CA GLY A 25 21.72 -7.37 7.94
C GLY A 25 20.85 -7.57 9.17
N LEU A 26 20.38 -6.50 9.78
CA LEU A 26 19.40 -6.50 10.88
C LEU A 26 18.12 -5.81 10.42
N ASP A 27 16.99 -6.17 11.03
CA ASP A 27 15.70 -5.63 10.61
C ASP A 27 15.34 -4.37 11.40
N GLU A 28 14.91 -3.32 10.69
CA GLU A 28 14.33 -2.10 11.21
C GLU A 28 12.81 -2.17 11.23
N ILE A 29 12.21 -1.24 11.97
CA ILE A 29 10.77 -1.02 11.99
C ILE A 29 10.45 0.25 11.22
N VAL A 30 9.70 0.12 10.11
CA VAL A 30 9.07 1.26 9.43
C VAL A 30 7.62 1.36 9.89
N TYR A 31 7.27 2.48 10.51
CA TYR A 31 5.96 2.67 11.13
C TYR A 31 5.35 4.01 10.70
N GLY A 32 4.64 3.97 9.60
CA GLY A 32 4.07 5.18 9.00
C GLY A 32 5.17 6.16 8.56
N ALA A 33 5.08 7.40 9.00
CA ALA A 33 5.97 8.50 8.63
C ALA A 33 7.33 8.49 9.38
N MET A 34 7.73 7.36 9.96
CA MET A 34 9.00 7.22 10.68
C MET A 34 9.63 5.83 10.52
N ALA A 35 10.91 5.74 10.79
CA ALA A 35 11.63 4.47 10.94
C ALA A 35 12.45 4.45 12.24
N VAL A 36 12.58 3.25 12.80
CA VAL A 36 13.31 2.97 14.03
C VAL A 36 14.27 1.82 13.77
N ASP A 37 15.53 2.04 14.09
CA ASP A 37 16.63 1.10 13.96
C ASP A 37 16.47 -0.11 14.91
N HIS A 38 17.12 -1.23 14.56
CA HIS A 38 17.14 -2.46 15.37
C HIS A 38 17.60 -2.22 16.83
N ASP A 39 18.38 -1.17 17.10
CA ASP A 39 18.82 -0.79 18.45
C ASP A 39 17.82 0.10 19.20
N GLY A 40 16.67 0.41 18.58
CA GLY A 40 15.59 1.22 19.15
C GLY A 40 15.80 2.73 19.00
N LYS A 41 16.78 3.17 18.22
CA LYS A 41 16.96 4.59 17.89
C LYS A 41 16.11 4.95 16.67
N GLY A 42 15.58 6.19 16.66
CA GLY A 42 14.93 6.72 15.49
C GLY A 42 15.93 6.99 14.37
N ILE A 43 15.60 6.54 13.15
CA ILE A 43 16.39 6.80 11.95
C ILE A 43 15.94 8.14 11.35
N TYR A 44 14.63 8.27 11.10
CA TYR A 44 14.02 9.50 10.60
C TYR A 44 12.57 9.63 11.03
N SER A 45 12.07 10.85 10.94
CA SER A 45 10.65 11.22 10.92
C SER A 45 10.43 12.18 9.77
N THR A 46 9.46 11.90 8.90
CA THR A 46 9.14 12.77 7.75
C THR A 46 8.27 13.98 8.15
N GLY A 47 7.62 13.91 9.31
CA GLY A 47 6.68 14.93 9.75
C GLY A 47 5.34 14.92 9.01
N LEU A 48 5.07 13.90 8.18
CA LEU A 48 3.83 13.79 7.38
C LEU A 48 2.63 13.26 8.17
N GLU A 49 2.82 13.01 9.45
CA GLU A 49 1.80 12.58 10.41
C GLU A 49 1.26 11.17 10.17
N HIS A 50 0.11 10.88 10.78
CA HIS A 50 -0.51 9.56 10.79
C HIS A 50 -0.96 9.13 9.39
N GLY A 51 -0.86 7.81 9.14
CA GLY A 51 -1.38 7.18 7.94
C GLY A 51 -2.18 5.93 8.26
N ASP A 52 -3.07 5.53 7.34
CA ASP A 52 -3.96 4.39 7.53
C ASP A 52 -3.39 3.09 6.98
N CYS A 53 -2.56 3.17 5.96
CA CYS A 53 -2.02 2.00 5.29
C CYS A 53 -0.60 2.25 4.78
N MET A 54 0.19 1.19 4.78
CA MET A 54 1.53 1.22 4.20
C MET A 54 1.92 -0.15 3.63
N ASN A 55 2.83 -0.13 2.67
CA ASN A 55 3.40 -1.32 2.05
C ASN A 55 4.92 -1.19 2.02
N LEU A 56 5.63 -2.16 2.59
CA LEU A 56 7.09 -2.26 2.56
C LEU A 56 7.48 -3.53 1.80
N GLY A 57 8.39 -3.42 0.84
CA GLY A 57 8.86 -4.57 0.05
C GLY A 57 9.75 -4.16 -1.11
N ASN A 58 10.35 -5.12 -1.80
CA ASN A 58 11.09 -4.86 -3.03
C ASN A 58 10.10 -4.81 -4.22
N PHE A 59 9.53 -3.65 -4.48
CA PHE A 59 8.48 -3.47 -5.47
C PHE A 59 9.00 -3.07 -6.84
N THR A 60 10.07 -2.29 -6.92
CA THR A 60 10.69 -1.90 -8.20
C THR A 60 11.50 -3.03 -8.82
N LYS A 61 12.04 -3.95 -8.01
CA LYS A 61 12.96 -5.03 -8.40
C LYS A 61 14.25 -4.57 -9.11
N LYS A 62 14.50 -3.27 -9.13
CA LYS A 62 15.69 -2.68 -9.78
C LYS A 62 16.93 -2.74 -8.89
N THR A 63 16.71 -2.77 -7.60
CA THR A 63 17.78 -2.87 -6.58
C THR A 63 17.42 -3.94 -5.56
N PRO A 64 18.35 -4.45 -4.76
CA PRO A 64 18.02 -5.32 -3.62
C PRO A 64 17.32 -4.57 -2.49
N ASN A 65 17.27 -3.23 -2.54
CA ASN A 65 16.69 -2.40 -1.51
C ASN A 65 15.17 -2.51 -1.47
N LEU A 66 14.60 -2.22 -0.31
CA LEU A 66 13.17 -2.13 -0.14
C LEU A 66 12.64 -0.79 -0.66
N ASP A 67 11.38 -0.79 -1.05
CA ASP A 67 10.59 0.38 -1.40
C ASP A 67 9.48 0.52 -0.37
N PHE A 68 8.97 1.74 -0.21
CA PHE A 68 7.91 2.03 0.73
C PHE A 68 6.84 2.88 0.08
N PHE A 69 5.59 2.45 0.20
CA PHE A 69 4.39 3.16 -0.23
C PHE A 69 3.49 3.40 0.98
N GLN A 70 3.14 4.66 1.24
CA GLN A 70 2.29 5.07 2.37
C GLN A 70 1.08 5.87 1.92
N ILE A 71 -0.02 5.68 2.63
CA ILE A 71 -1.27 6.41 2.49
C ILE A 71 -1.51 7.20 3.78
N HIS A 72 -1.83 8.49 3.65
CA HIS A 72 -2.05 9.42 4.75
C HIS A 72 -3.54 9.67 5.00
N GLU A 73 -3.90 9.82 6.27
CA GLU A 73 -5.26 10.04 6.72
C GLU A 73 -5.68 11.51 6.62
N HIS A 74 -4.75 12.42 6.89
CA HIS A 74 -5.09 13.82 7.08
C HIS A 74 -5.38 14.52 5.74
N ASP A 75 -6.54 15.18 5.64
CA ASP A 75 -6.98 15.90 4.43
C ASP A 75 -6.09 17.08 4.04
N SER A 76 -5.34 17.63 4.99
CA SER A 76 -4.35 18.69 4.80
C SER A 76 -2.90 18.18 4.69
N ALA A 77 -2.67 16.86 4.70
CA ALA A 77 -1.32 16.31 4.51
C ALA A 77 -0.76 16.75 3.15
N GLU A 78 0.54 17.02 3.10
CA GLU A 78 1.22 17.41 1.85
C GLU A 78 1.00 16.40 0.74
N TYR A 79 0.95 15.11 1.12
CA TYR A 79 0.61 13.99 0.24
C TYR A 79 -0.55 13.19 0.84
N GLY A 80 -1.55 12.81 0.04
CA GLY A 80 -2.53 11.81 0.41
C GLY A 80 -1.93 10.41 0.34
N PHE A 81 -0.97 10.21 -0.58
CA PHE A 81 -0.11 9.02 -0.66
C PHE A 81 1.24 9.35 -1.29
N GLU A 82 2.25 8.56 -0.96
CA GLU A 82 3.61 8.80 -1.42
C GLU A 82 4.44 7.51 -1.51
N VAL A 83 5.50 7.56 -2.31
CA VAL A 83 6.57 6.56 -2.36
C VAL A 83 7.86 7.21 -1.89
N ARG A 84 8.56 6.53 -0.97
CA ARG A 84 9.84 7.02 -0.45
C ARG A 84 10.88 5.91 -0.32
N ASP A 85 12.09 6.34 -0.09
CA ASP A 85 13.17 5.48 0.33
C ASP A 85 13.01 5.16 1.83
N PRO A 86 12.82 3.88 2.22
CA PRO A 86 12.59 3.54 3.62
C PRO A 86 13.83 3.68 4.50
N ALA A 87 15.05 3.68 3.93
CA ALA A 87 16.28 3.86 4.69
C ALA A 87 16.54 5.31 5.11
N THR A 88 16.11 6.26 4.27
CA THR A 88 16.44 7.68 4.45
C THR A 88 15.23 8.55 4.77
N GLY A 89 14.01 8.09 4.44
CA GLY A 89 12.80 8.88 4.52
C GLY A 89 12.63 9.86 3.34
N GLU A 90 13.52 9.84 2.34
CA GLU A 90 13.44 10.71 1.16
C GLU A 90 12.21 10.37 0.31
N ILE A 91 11.33 11.35 0.10
CA ILE A 91 10.15 11.20 -0.75
C ILE A 91 10.59 11.19 -2.21
N LYS A 92 10.35 10.08 -2.91
CA LYS A 92 10.63 9.93 -4.34
C LYS A 92 9.57 10.64 -5.18
N TRP A 93 8.33 10.48 -4.80
CA TRP A 93 7.17 11.19 -5.36
C TRP A 93 5.95 11.03 -4.44
N GLY A 94 4.97 11.90 -4.59
CA GLY A 94 3.71 11.83 -3.87
C GLY A 94 2.63 12.63 -4.56
N LYS A 95 1.39 12.41 -4.16
CA LYS A 95 0.22 13.10 -4.70
C LYS A 95 -0.66 13.64 -3.59
N PHE A 96 -0.96 14.94 -3.67
CA PHE A 96 -1.97 15.56 -2.81
C PHE A 96 -3.37 15.12 -3.24
N THR A 97 -4.19 14.68 -2.29
CA THR A 97 -5.59 14.25 -2.53
C THR A 97 -6.62 15.21 -1.95
N GLY A 98 -6.25 15.99 -0.93
CA GLY A 98 -7.16 16.93 -0.25
C GLY A 98 -8.30 16.23 0.52
N ARG A 99 -8.11 14.96 0.86
CA ARG A 99 -9.06 14.12 1.60
C ARG A 99 -8.31 13.08 2.42
N ASP A 100 -8.99 12.50 3.38
CA ASP A 100 -8.60 11.21 3.94
C ASP A 100 -8.55 10.19 2.81
N THR A 101 -7.35 9.66 2.52
CA THR A 101 -7.11 8.75 1.40
C THR A 101 -7.40 7.31 1.78
N THR A 102 -7.60 7.05 3.07
CA THR A 102 -7.95 5.76 3.65
C THR A 102 -6.91 4.68 3.37
N ARG A 103 -7.10 3.86 2.35
CA ARG A 103 -6.27 2.69 2.06
C ARG A 103 -5.79 2.66 0.62
N GLY A 104 -4.79 1.84 0.39
CA GLY A 104 -4.22 1.57 -0.92
C GLY A 104 -3.30 0.37 -0.90
N LEU A 105 -2.99 -0.12 -2.06
CA LEU A 105 -2.18 -1.30 -2.26
C LEU A 105 -1.00 -1.03 -3.18
N CYS A 106 0.05 -1.83 -2.97
CA CYS A 106 1.16 -1.97 -3.90
C CYS A 106 1.31 -3.44 -4.27
N ALA A 107 0.98 -3.80 -5.51
CA ALA A 107 1.02 -5.17 -6.00
C ALA A 107 1.30 -5.26 -7.50
N LYS A 108 1.79 -6.42 -7.95
CA LYS A 108 1.95 -6.71 -9.37
C LYS A 108 0.60 -7.11 -9.96
N ILE A 109 -0.07 -6.18 -10.63
CA ILE A 109 -1.37 -6.40 -11.31
C ILE A 109 -1.31 -6.19 -12.82
N ASP A 110 -0.24 -5.60 -13.34
CA ASP A 110 -0.02 -5.37 -14.77
C ASP A 110 1.36 -5.88 -15.19
N PRO A 111 1.45 -6.93 -16.01
CA PRO A 111 2.73 -7.51 -16.45
C PRO A 111 3.49 -6.64 -17.45
N ARG A 112 2.85 -5.64 -18.07
CA ARG A 112 3.47 -4.76 -19.08
C ARG A 112 4.49 -3.81 -18.50
N TYR A 113 4.40 -3.51 -17.19
CA TYR A 113 5.32 -2.66 -16.46
C TYR A 113 6.26 -3.48 -15.59
N GLU A 114 7.51 -3.07 -15.47
CA GLU A 114 8.44 -3.67 -14.51
C GLU A 114 8.04 -3.30 -13.08
N GLY A 115 8.27 -4.20 -12.13
CA GLY A 115 7.90 -3.96 -10.74
C GLY A 115 6.40 -4.04 -10.46
N ASN A 116 6.03 -3.60 -9.27
CA ASN A 116 4.65 -3.52 -8.82
C ASN A 116 4.00 -2.19 -9.25
N GLN A 117 2.68 -2.17 -9.20
CA GLN A 117 1.89 -0.95 -9.33
C GLN A 117 1.32 -0.57 -7.97
N CYS A 118 1.04 0.72 -7.76
CA CYS A 118 0.37 1.22 -6.56
C CYS A 118 -0.87 2.03 -6.92
N TRP A 119 -1.87 1.97 -6.07
CA TRP A 119 -3.13 2.69 -6.22
C TRP A 119 -3.82 2.90 -4.87
N VAL A 120 -4.71 3.86 -4.83
CA VAL A 120 -5.59 4.17 -3.71
C VAL A 120 -7.04 4.26 -4.20
N MET A 121 -7.99 4.28 -3.28
CA MET A 121 -9.41 4.44 -3.61
C MET A 121 -9.66 5.73 -4.40
N ASP A 122 -10.50 5.64 -5.42
CA ASP A 122 -10.94 6.77 -6.26
C ASP A 122 -9.79 7.56 -6.92
N ASP A 123 -8.69 6.87 -7.23
CA ASP A 123 -7.55 7.44 -7.93
C ASP A 123 -7.01 6.47 -9.00
N GLY A 124 -5.97 6.88 -9.70
CA GLY A 124 -5.35 6.08 -10.75
C GLY A 124 -4.45 4.97 -10.26
N ILE A 125 -3.92 4.20 -11.21
CA ILE A 125 -2.84 3.24 -11.01
C ILE A 125 -1.53 3.90 -11.44
N TYR A 126 -0.51 3.75 -10.61
CA TYR A 126 0.83 4.30 -10.85
C TYR A 126 1.89 3.21 -10.82
N THR A 127 2.98 3.42 -11.56
CA THR A 127 4.23 2.69 -11.30
C THR A 127 4.84 3.15 -9.99
N MET A 128 5.80 2.39 -9.46
CA MET A 128 6.54 2.82 -8.28
C MET A 128 7.42 4.07 -8.51
N GLU A 129 7.62 4.47 -9.75
CA GLU A 129 8.29 5.71 -10.14
C GLU A 129 7.35 6.91 -10.33
N GLY A 130 6.04 6.71 -10.13
CA GLY A 130 5.03 7.77 -10.22
C GLY A 130 4.46 8.01 -11.62
N GLU A 131 4.73 7.13 -12.59
CA GLU A 131 4.09 7.19 -13.89
C GLU A 131 2.63 6.74 -13.78
N LEU A 132 1.69 7.58 -14.23
CA LEU A 132 0.28 7.23 -14.29
C LEU A 132 0.02 6.22 -15.41
N ILE A 133 -0.44 5.03 -15.06
CA ILE A 133 -0.78 3.95 -15.99
C ILE A 133 -2.22 4.06 -16.47
N ASN A 134 -3.12 4.33 -15.53
CA ASN A 134 -4.54 4.49 -15.81
C ASN A 134 -5.17 5.47 -14.81
N GLU A 135 -6.12 6.29 -15.27
CA GLU A 135 -6.81 7.29 -14.43
C GLU A 135 -7.75 6.67 -13.38
N LYS A 136 -8.11 5.40 -13.55
CA LYS A 136 -8.95 4.65 -12.61
C LYS A 136 -8.22 3.40 -12.16
N GLY A 137 -8.08 3.25 -10.85
CA GLY A 137 -7.58 2.05 -10.21
C GLY A 137 -8.67 1.04 -9.85
N PRO A 138 -8.26 -0.17 -9.40
CA PRO A 138 -9.18 -1.11 -8.78
C PRO A 138 -9.90 -0.50 -7.58
N GLU A 139 -11.18 -0.84 -7.39
CA GLU A 139 -11.94 -0.47 -6.19
C GLU A 139 -11.45 -1.25 -4.95
N SER A 140 -10.87 -2.44 -5.17
CA SER A 140 -10.29 -3.25 -4.11
C SER A 140 -8.94 -2.67 -3.67
N ILE A 141 -8.82 -2.35 -2.39
CA ILE A 141 -7.68 -1.67 -1.78
C ILE A 141 -7.16 -2.33 -0.51
N ASP A 142 -7.75 -3.48 -0.10
CA ASP A 142 -7.43 -4.11 1.18
C ASP A 142 -6.38 -5.21 1.05
N PHE A 143 -6.52 -6.14 0.10
CA PHE A 143 -5.63 -7.29 0.03
C PHE A 143 -5.26 -7.65 -1.41
N ALA A 144 -3.96 -7.88 -1.63
CA ALA A 144 -3.45 -8.52 -2.83
C ALA A 144 -2.94 -9.93 -2.48
N ILE A 145 -3.47 -10.95 -3.15
CA ILE A 145 -3.24 -12.37 -2.84
C ILE A 145 -2.64 -13.13 -4.02
N TRP A 146 -2.09 -14.31 -3.75
CA TRP A 146 -1.73 -15.30 -4.75
C TRP A 146 -2.83 -16.34 -4.81
N TRP A 147 -3.57 -16.41 -5.91
CA TRP A 147 -4.73 -17.30 -6.01
C TRP A 147 -4.61 -18.32 -7.15
N ASP A 148 -4.42 -17.90 -8.38
CA ASP A 148 -4.47 -18.78 -9.55
C ASP A 148 -3.12 -19.36 -9.99
N GLY A 149 -2.04 -18.98 -9.30
CA GLY A 149 -0.68 -19.53 -9.47
C GLY A 149 0.14 -18.87 -10.57
N ASP A 150 -0.33 -17.81 -11.19
CA ASP A 150 0.50 -16.98 -12.06
C ASP A 150 1.27 -15.90 -11.27
N LEU A 151 1.98 -15.01 -11.95
CA LEU A 151 2.81 -13.98 -11.33
C LEU A 151 2.08 -12.64 -11.14
N ILE A 152 0.80 -12.58 -11.48
CA ILE A 152 -0.05 -11.41 -11.31
C ILE A 152 -0.95 -11.63 -10.11
N ARG A 153 -1.03 -10.62 -9.25
CA ARG A 153 -1.82 -10.73 -8.02
C ARG A 153 -3.30 -10.58 -8.31
N GLU A 154 -4.09 -11.40 -7.62
CA GLU A 154 -5.51 -11.17 -7.46
C GLU A 154 -5.75 -10.24 -6.27
N LEU A 155 -6.91 -9.59 -6.29
CA LEU A 155 -7.39 -8.69 -5.26
C LEU A 155 -8.51 -9.37 -4.48
N LEU A 156 -8.38 -9.46 -3.17
CA LEU A 156 -9.40 -10.01 -2.29
C LEU A 156 -10.10 -8.86 -1.58
N ASP A 157 -11.41 -8.85 -1.68
CA ASP A 157 -12.28 -7.88 -1.06
C ASP A 157 -13.62 -8.55 -0.69
N HIS A 158 -14.65 -7.77 -0.42
CA HIS A 158 -15.98 -8.25 -0.15
C HIS A 158 -17.04 -7.34 -0.79
N GLU A 159 -18.20 -7.89 -1.04
CA GLU A 159 -19.42 -7.15 -1.31
C GLU A 159 -20.37 -7.33 -0.13
N PHE A 160 -20.93 -6.23 0.36
CA PHE A 160 -21.86 -6.27 1.48
C PHE A 160 -23.30 -6.09 0.99
N ASP A 161 -24.18 -7.01 1.38
CA ASP A 161 -25.61 -6.96 1.13
C ASP A 161 -26.29 -6.36 2.38
N ASP A 162 -26.62 -5.07 2.31
CA ASP A 162 -27.21 -4.34 3.42
C ASP A 162 -28.59 -4.88 3.84
N GLU A 163 -29.37 -5.43 2.89
CA GLU A 163 -30.69 -5.97 3.20
C GLU A 163 -30.61 -7.25 4.04
N LYS A 164 -29.60 -8.07 3.75
CA LYS A 164 -29.37 -9.33 4.47
C LYS A 164 -28.37 -9.21 5.61
N ALA A 165 -27.66 -8.08 5.70
CA ALA A 165 -26.53 -7.87 6.60
C ALA A 165 -25.45 -8.98 6.48
N VAL A 166 -25.09 -9.33 5.25
CA VAL A 166 -24.12 -10.41 4.94
C VAL A 166 -23.04 -9.90 4.00
N GLY A 167 -21.77 -10.14 4.36
CA GLY A 167 -20.63 -9.92 3.48
C GLY A 167 -20.32 -11.17 2.64
N TYR A 168 -20.04 -10.97 1.37
CA TYR A 168 -19.60 -12.02 0.44
C TYR A 168 -18.16 -11.73 0.02
N PRO A 169 -17.18 -12.59 0.38
CA PRO A 169 -15.82 -12.40 -0.08
C PRO A 169 -15.75 -12.55 -1.61
N LYS A 170 -14.97 -11.69 -2.24
CA LYS A 170 -14.78 -11.66 -3.69
C LYS A 170 -13.30 -11.63 -4.02
N ILE A 171 -12.94 -12.32 -5.09
CA ILE A 171 -11.60 -12.29 -5.67
C ILE A 171 -11.72 -11.68 -7.06
N TYR A 172 -10.90 -10.67 -7.32
CA TYR A 172 -10.86 -9.92 -8.57
C TYR A 172 -9.49 -10.09 -9.22
N LYS A 173 -9.45 -9.98 -10.54
CA LYS A 173 -8.21 -9.80 -11.29
C LYS A 173 -8.29 -8.51 -12.10
N TRP A 174 -7.21 -7.77 -12.17
CA TRP A 174 -7.15 -6.57 -12.99
C TRP A 174 -7.05 -6.94 -14.47
N ASP A 175 -7.93 -6.40 -15.31
CA ASP A 175 -7.85 -6.52 -16.76
C ASP A 175 -6.90 -5.45 -17.30
N TYR A 176 -5.62 -5.76 -17.31
CA TYR A 176 -4.58 -4.84 -17.78
C TYR A 176 -4.61 -4.63 -19.31
N GLU A 177 -5.25 -5.50 -20.09
CA GLU A 177 -5.34 -5.36 -21.56
C GLU A 177 -6.31 -4.23 -21.92
N ASN A 178 -7.43 -4.15 -21.20
CA ASN A 178 -8.45 -3.14 -21.43
C ASN A 178 -8.34 -1.94 -20.47
N ASN A 179 -7.45 -1.99 -19.48
CA ASN A 179 -7.29 -1.00 -18.41
C ASN A 179 -8.61 -0.73 -17.66
N LEU A 180 -9.34 -1.78 -17.40
CA LEU A 180 -10.61 -1.74 -16.69
C LEU A 180 -10.53 -2.67 -15.46
N PRO A 181 -11.21 -2.33 -14.36
CA PRO A 181 -11.54 -3.35 -13.39
C PRO A 181 -12.35 -4.42 -14.13
N LEU A 182 -12.00 -5.70 -13.96
CA LEU A 182 -12.78 -6.78 -14.52
C LEU A 182 -14.23 -6.63 -14.06
N ASP A 183 -15.10 -6.31 -15.01
CA ASP A 183 -16.51 -6.22 -14.78
C ASP A 183 -16.99 -7.61 -14.34
N LYS A 184 -17.23 -7.75 -13.05
CA LYS A 184 -18.15 -8.68 -12.38
C LYS A 184 -18.21 -10.18 -12.76
N ASP A 185 -17.37 -10.72 -13.62
CA ASP A 185 -17.30 -12.16 -13.81
C ASP A 185 -16.42 -12.80 -12.72
N LEU A 186 -17.07 -12.92 -11.63
CA LEU A 186 -16.68 -13.45 -10.35
C LEU A 186 -16.24 -14.91 -10.42
N LEU A 187 -15.02 -15.16 -9.99
CA LEU A 187 -14.72 -16.44 -9.37
C LEU A 187 -15.40 -16.43 -7.98
N TYR A 188 -16.65 -16.90 -7.90
CA TYR A 188 -17.30 -17.14 -6.63
C TYR A 188 -16.56 -18.25 -5.89
N VAL A 189 -15.78 -17.88 -4.90
CA VAL A 189 -15.41 -18.84 -3.86
C VAL A 189 -16.56 -18.91 -2.88
N GLN A 190 -17.47 -19.85 -3.12
CA GLN A 190 -18.45 -20.23 -2.12
C GLN A 190 -17.71 -21.02 -1.03
N ALA A 191 -17.08 -20.32 -0.11
CA ALA A 191 -16.61 -20.91 1.13
C ALA A 191 -17.87 -21.29 1.94
N MET A 192 -18.34 -22.51 1.78
CA MET A 192 -19.32 -23.09 2.66
C MET A 192 -18.64 -23.30 4.02
N ILE A 193 -18.70 -22.32 4.90
CA ILE A 193 -18.51 -22.56 6.33
C ILE A 193 -19.78 -23.30 6.77
N LYS A 194 -19.69 -24.62 6.83
CA LYS A 194 -20.68 -25.40 7.59
C LYS A 194 -20.40 -25.15 9.05
N ALA A 195 -21.35 -24.46 9.72
CA ALA A 195 -21.42 -24.39 11.16
C ALA A 195 -21.60 -25.78 11.77
#